data_cdf2c4f45593e693af1fa85f050e468c
#
_entry.id   cdf2c4f45593e693af1fa85f050e468c
#
_cell.length_a   1.000
_cell.length_b   1.000
_cell.length_c   1.000
_cell.angle_alpha   90.00
_cell.angle_beta   90.00
_cell.angle_gamma   90.00
#
_symmetry.space_group_name_H-M   'P 1'
#
loop_
_entity.id
_entity.type
_entity.pdbx_description
1 polymer ?
#
loop_
_entity_poly.entity_id
_entity_poly.type
_entity_poly.pdbx_seq_one_letter_code
_entity_poly.pdbx_strand_id
1 'polypeptide(L)'
;TRHALLLSVHDSYWDLVAAIEELGVAENNLALGREQALQNERRLEFGVGTEVEVLQAEATVAMREEELLLAEVNVRGSADLLKPMVYPGVDPATWNAEIRPVTPLPEARTTTDQAWEQSLVVALEHRPELRQQRLEIDASEVRLARASSSRRPGLALNLSSSARGFDGDSSEAFEEAAGFDFPT
;
A
#
# COMPACT_ATOMS: atom_id res chain seq x y z
N THR A 1 2.68 1.37 -6.91
CA THR A 1 2.55 2.76 -7.38
C THR A 1 2.58 3.73 -6.19
N ARG A 2 3.05 4.98 -6.39
CA ARG A 2 3.21 5.98 -5.31
C ARG A 2 1.90 6.23 -4.54
N HIS A 3 0.76 6.27 -5.23
CA HIS A 3 -0.55 6.45 -4.59
C HIS A 3 -0.94 5.29 -3.66
N ALA A 4 -0.67 4.05 -4.05
CA ALA A 4 -0.97 2.90 -3.22
C ALA A 4 -0.14 2.91 -1.92
N LEU A 5 1.13 3.33 -2.01
CA LEU A 5 1.98 3.49 -0.83
C LEU A 5 1.46 4.58 0.12
N LEU A 6 1.10 5.75 -0.43
CA LEU A 6 0.55 6.84 0.38
C LEU A 6 -0.76 6.44 1.07
N LEU A 7 -1.63 5.72 0.37
CA LEU A 7 -2.87 5.20 0.95
C LEU A 7 -2.57 4.19 2.07
N SER A 8 -1.65 3.25 1.83
CA SER A 8 -1.25 2.26 2.83
C SER A 8 -0.68 2.90 4.10
N VAL A 9 0.19 3.92 3.96
CA VAL A 9 0.71 4.67 5.12
C VAL A 9 -0.40 5.40 5.87
N HIS A 10 -1.32 6.02 5.14
CA HIS A 10 -2.46 6.72 5.72
C HIS A 10 -3.36 5.76 6.51
N ASP A 11 -3.71 4.63 5.92
CA ASP A 11 -4.56 3.64 6.57
C ASP A 11 -3.88 3.06 7.82
N SER A 12 -2.61 2.64 7.72
CA SER A 12 -1.85 2.14 8.87
C SER A 12 -1.67 3.19 9.99
N TYR A 13 -1.60 4.47 9.64
CA TYR A 13 -1.56 5.55 10.63
C TYR A 13 -2.88 5.65 11.41
N TRP A 14 -4.02 5.62 10.72
CA TRP A 14 -5.32 5.70 11.38
C TRP A 14 -5.67 4.43 12.13
N ASP A 15 -5.20 3.25 11.68
CA ASP A 15 -5.31 2.00 12.43
C ASP A 15 -4.56 2.09 13.77
N LEU A 16 -3.36 2.70 13.79
CA LEU A 16 -2.63 2.95 15.03
C LEU A 16 -3.36 3.94 15.94
N VAL A 17 -3.90 5.02 15.39
CA VAL A 17 -4.69 6.01 16.17
C VAL A 17 -5.91 5.32 16.81
N ALA A 18 -6.66 4.53 16.03
CA ALA A 18 -7.82 3.80 16.53
C ALA A 18 -7.43 2.78 17.63
N ALA A 19 -6.34 2.03 17.43
CA ALA A 19 -5.86 1.08 18.43
C ALA A 19 -5.47 1.75 19.76
N ILE A 20 -4.90 2.95 19.73
CA ILE A 20 -4.56 3.72 20.94
C ILE A 20 -5.83 4.17 21.67
N GLU A 21 -6.85 4.61 20.94
CA GLU A 21 -8.12 4.98 21.55
C GLU A 21 -8.85 3.76 22.14
N GLU A 22 -8.82 2.61 21.46
CA GLU A 22 -9.35 1.35 21.98
C GLU A 22 -8.62 0.92 23.28
N LEU A 23 -7.32 1.10 23.34
CA LEU A 23 -6.55 0.85 24.57
C LEU A 23 -7.06 1.74 25.71
N GLY A 24 -7.24 3.04 25.48
CA GLY A 24 -7.81 3.95 26.47
C GLY A 24 -9.22 3.55 26.94
N VAL A 25 -10.04 3.04 26.05
CA VAL A 25 -11.37 2.49 26.40
C VAL A 25 -11.24 1.23 27.23
N ALA A 26 -10.33 0.32 26.89
CA ALA A 26 -10.08 -0.91 27.67
C ALA A 26 -9.57 -0.62 29.08
N GLU A 27 -8.66 0.34 29.24
CA GLU A 27 -8.17 0.81 30.54
C GLU A 27 -9.31 1.36 31.41
N ASN A 28 -10.15 2.21 30.85
CA ASN A 28 -11.33 2.75 31.54
C ASN A 28 -12.33 1.65 31.94
N ASN A 29 -12.59 0.70 31.04
CA ASN A 29 -13.48 -0.42 31.31
C ASN A 29 -12.95 -1.31 32.46
N LEU A 30 -11.64 -1.56 32.49
CA LEU A 30 -11.02 -2.29 33.59
C LEU A 30 -11.15 -1.53 34.92
N ALA A 31 -10.89 -0.22 34.91
CA ALA A 31 -11.05 0.61 36.10
C ALA A 31 -12.47 0.55 36.66
N LEU A 32 -13.50 0.68 35.78
CA LEU A 32 -14.90 0.56 36.16
C LEU A 32 -15.26 -0.85 36.65
N GLY A 33 -14.72 -1.89 36.02
CA GLY A 33 -14.91 -3.28 36.45
C GLY A 33 -14.36 -3.52 37.87
N ARG A 34 -13.16 -3.01 38.17
CA ARG A 34 -12.55 -3.09 39.49
C ARG A 34 -13.33 -2.32 40.56
N GLU A 35 -13.83 -1.14 40.19
CA GLU A 35 -14.70 -0.37 41.12
C GLU A 35 -16.00 -1.14 41.43
N GLN A 36 -16.62 -1.75 40.41
CA GLN A 36 -17.83 -2.56 40.60
C GLN A 36 -17.55 -3.79 41.46
N ALA A 37 -16.43 -4.48 41.28
CA ALA A 37 -16.03 -5.61 42.13
C ALA A 37 -15.87 -5.18 43.60
N LEU A 38 -15.17 -4.08 43.84
CA LEU A 38 -14.99 -3.52 45.20
C LEU A 38 -16.33 -3.11 45.85
N GLN A 39 -17.27 -2.59 45.08
CA GLN A 39 -18.63 -2.28 45.58
C GLN A 39 -19.36 -3.55 45.96
N ASN A 40 -19.28 -4.61 45.17
CA ASN A 40 -19.95 -5.89 45.50
C ASN A 40 -19.34 -6.54 46.72
N GLU A 41 -18.01 -6.51 46.92
CA GLU A 41 -17.34 -6.97 48.10
C GLU A 41 -17.84 -6.24 49.37
N ARG A 42 -17.92 -4.89 49.31
CA ARG A 42 -18.45 -4.10 50.43
C ARG A 42 -19.93 -4.42 50.73
N ARG A 43 -20.77 -4.64 49.70
CA ARG A 43 -22.14 -5.05 49.90
C ARG A 43 -22.26 -6.41 50.56
N LEU A 44 -21.37 -7.34 50.24
CA LEU A 44 -21.28 -8.63 50.90
C LEU A 44 -20.89 -8.47 52.37
N GLU A 45 -19.84 -7.65 52.69
CA GLU A 45 -19.41 -7.36 54.07
C GLU A 45 -20.55 -6.79 54.94
N PHE A 46 -21.40 -5.92 54.31
CA PHE A 46 -22.58 -5.37 55.02
C PHE A 46 -23.79 -6.31 55.03
N GLY A 47 -23.67 -7.52 54.46
CA GLY A 47 -24.73 -8.52 54.48
C GLY A 47 -25.92 -8.22 53.51
N VAL A 48 -25.72 -7.27 52.58
CA VAL A 48 -26.73 -6.88 51.56
C VAL A 48 -26.41 -7.36 50.15
N GLY A 49 -25.27 -8.04 49.97
CA GLY A 49 -24.81 -8.67 48.75
C GLY A 49 -24.71 -10.19 48.89
N THR A 50 -24.45 -10.85 47.76
CA THR A 50 -24.25 -12.31 47.71
C THR A 50 -22.82 -12.63 47.25
N GLU A 51 -22.28 -13.76 47.70
CA GLU A 51 -20.97 -14.25 47.27
C GLU A 51 -20.92 -14.49 45.74
N VAL A 52 -22.03 -14.88 45.15
CA VAL A 52 -22.19 -15.06 43.70
C VAL A 52 -22.00 -13.75 42.94
N GLU A 53 -22.50 -12.63 43.48
CA GLU A 53 -22.30 -11.30 42.86
C GLU A 53 -20.86 -10.87 42.87
N VAL A 54 -20.09 -11.21 43.96
CA VAL A 54 -18.68 -10.94 44.04
C VAL A 54 -17.91 -11.77 43.00
N LEU A 55 -18.16 -13.09 42.94
CA LEU A 55 -17.50 -13.99 41.99
C LEU A 55 -17.77 -13.58 40.52
N GLN A 56 -19.00 -13.13 40.24
CA GLN A 56 -19.34 -12.62 38.88
C GLN A 56 -18.59 -11.34 38.55
N ALA A 57 -18.43 -10.43 39.51
CA ALA A 57 -17.68 -9.20 39.29
C ALA A 57 -16.17 -9.48 39.11
N GLU A 58 -15.59 -10.40 39.91
CA GLU A 58 -14.21 -10.85 39.73
C GLU A 58 -13.97 -11.49 38.35
N ALA A 59 -14.89 -12.36 37.91
CA ALA A 59 -14.81 -12.94 36.57
C ALA A 59 -14.89 -11.86 35.47
N THR A 60 -15.70 -10.81 35.70
CA THR A 60 -15.76 -9.66 34.77
C THR A 60 -14.45 -8.90 34.77
N VAL A 61 -13.81 -8.66 35.91
CA VAL A 61 -12.50 -8.01 35.98
C VAL A 61 -11.46 -8.82 35.20
N ALA A 62 -11.42 -10.14 35.37
CA ALA A 62 -10.50 -11.00 34.64
C ALA A 62 -10.70 -10.91 33.10
N MET A 63 -11.95 -10.86 32.63
CA MET A 63 -12.25 -10.63 31.20
C MET A 63 -11.76 -9.24 30.72
N ARG A 64 -11.94 -8.20 31.54
CA ARG A 64 -11.44 -6.85 31.18
C ARG A 64 -9.91 -6.76 31.19
N GLU A 65 -9.22 -7.54 32.01
CA GLU A 65 -7.76 -7.66 31.99
C GLU A 65 -7.29 -8.35 30.72
N GLU A 66 -7.98 -9.36 30.25
CA GLU A 66 -7.70 -9.98 28.94
C GLU A 66 -7.91 -9.00 27.79
N GLU A 67 -9.04 -8.26 27.78
CA GLU A 67 -9.31 -7.23 26.77
C GLU A 67 -8.23 -6.16 26.73
N LEU A 68 -7.75 -5.71 27.89
CA LEU A 68 -6.64 -4.75 27.98
C LEU A 68 -5.35 -5.31 27.36
N LEU A 69 -4.98 -6.55 27.67
CA LEU A 69 -3.80 -7.18 27.08
C LEU A 69 -3.90 -7.31 25.56
N LEU A 70 -5.09 -7.65 25.04
CA LEU A 70 -5.34 -7.71 23.60
C LEU A 70 -5.22 -6.33 22.95
N ALA A 71 -5.74 -5.29 23.60
CA ALA A 71 -5.61 -3.92 23.11
C ALA A 71 -4.15 -3.44 23.08
N GLU A 72 -3.35 -3.75 24.12
CA GLU A 72 -1.91 -3.47 24.12
C GLU A 72 -1.17 -4.16 22.97
N VAL A 73 -1.47 -5.44 22.72
CA VAL A 73 -0.89 -6.19 21.60
C VAL A 73 -1.29 -5.57 20.26
N ASN A 74 -2.54 -5.12 20.13
CA ASN A 74 -3.04 -4.47 18.90
C ASN A 74 -2.29 -3.15 18.63
N VAL A 75 -2.08 -2.31 19.65
CA VAL A 75 -1.29 -1.07 19.52
C VAL A 75 0.13 -1.38 19.02
N ARG A 76 0.80 -2.36 19.63
CA ARG A 76 2.16 -2.77 19.20
C ARG A 76 2.17 -3.28 17.77
N GLY A 77 1.21 -4.14 17.41
CA GLY A 77 1.07 -4.68 16.06
C GLY A 77 0.84 -3.59 15.00
N SER A 78 -0.05 -2.64 15.28
CA SER A 78 -0.33 -1.49 14.39
C SER A 78 0.89 -0.59 14.24
N ALA A 79 1.65 -0.34 15.33
CA ALA A 79 2.89 0.41 15.27
C ALA A 79 3.96 -0.32 14.44
N ASP A 80 4.09 -1.63 14.60
CA ASP A 80 5.06 -2.44 13.87
C ASP A 80 4.74 -2.56 12.38
N LEU A 81 3.47 -2.46 11.98
CA LEU A 81 3.07 -2.36 10.58
C LEU A 81 3.41 -1.00 9.97
N LEU A 82 3.31 0.08 10.74
CA LEU A 82 3.60 1.44 10.27
C LEU A 82 5.11 1.72 10.17
N LYS A 83 5.92 1.20 11.11
CA LYS A 83 7.37 1.45 11.20
C LYS A 83 8.13 1.26 9.88
N PRO A 84 8.02 0.12 9.16
CA PRO A 84 8.80 -0.09 7.93
C PRO A 84 8.39 0.83 6.79
N MET A 85 7.18 1.41 6.85
CA MET A 85 6.70 2.35 5.83
C MET A 85 7.25 3.77 6.06
N VAL A 86 7.48 4.15 7.33
CA VAL A 86 7.98 5.48 7.74
C VAL A 86 9.50 5.49 7.85
N TYR A 87 10.10 4.40 8.31
CA TYR A 87 11.55 4.25 8.52
C TYR A 87 12.12 3.17 7.60
N PRO A 88 12.65 3.52 6.44
CA PRO A 88 13.19 2.54 5.48
C PRO A 88 14.51 1.90 5.90
N GLY A 89 15.08 2.29 7.05
CA GLY A 89 16.33 1.74 7.60
C GLY A 89 16.10 0.75 8.73
N VAL A 90 16.90 -0.32 8.76
CA VAL A 90 16.88 -1.33 9.83
C VAL A 90 17.87 -0.93 10.93
N ASP A 91 17.64 0.21 11.58
CA ASP A 91 18.39 0.57 12.79
C ASP A 91 17.62 0.11 14.02
N PRO A 92 18.23 -0.72 14.92
CA PRO A 92 17.58 -1.20 16.14
C PRO A 92 17.06 -0.08 17.06
N ALA A 93 17.72 1.07 17.09
CA ALA A 93 17.29 2.20 17.90
C ALA A 93 15.98 2.81 17.37
N THR A 94 15.87 2.94 16.05
CA THR A 94 14.68 3.44 15.38
C THR A 94 13.52 2.44 15.46
N TRP A 95 13.82 1.14 15.38
CA TRP A 95 12.80 0.09 15.51
C TRP A 95 12.14 0.07 16.88
N ASN A 96 12.91 0.32 17.94
CA ASN A 96 12.42 0.36 19.32
C ASN A 96 11.77 1.70 19.69
N ALA A 97 11.79 2.69 18.80
CA ALA A 97 11.14 3.97 19.04
C ALA A 97 9.62 3.83 19.10
N GLU A 98 9.00 4.48 20.08
CA GLU A 98 7.56 4.58 20.20
C GLU A 98 7.02 5.59 19.21
N ILE A 99 6.04 5.20 18.40
CA ILE A 99 5.33 6.11 17.49
C ILE A 99 4.17 6.71 18.27
N ARG A 100 4.15 8.04 18.39
CA ARG A 100 3.05 8.79 19.01
C ARG A 100 2.32 9.59 17.93
N PRO A 101 1.10 9.20 17.54
CA PRO A 101 0.27 10.01 16.67
C PRO A 101 -0.06 11.35 17.36
N VAL A 102 0.04 12.44 16.61
CA VAL A 102 -0.27 13.79 17.12
C VAL A 102 -1.64 14.29 16.67
N THR A 103 -2.26 13.62 15.71
CA THR A 103 -3.56 14.00 15.15
C THR A 103 -4.66 13.28 15.91
N PRO A 104 -5.59 14.03 16.55
CA PRO A 104 -6.73 13.39 17.22
C PRO A 104 -7.65 12.73 16.18
N LEU A 105 -8.43 11.75 16.63
CA LEU A 105 -9.50 11.17 15.80
C LEU A 105 -10.42 12.28 15.30
N PRO A 106 -10.72 12.30 14.00
CA PRO A 106 -11.66 13.27 13.47
C PRO A 106 -13.05 13.03 14.08
N GLU A 107 -13.70 14.11 14.49
CA GLU A 107 -15.10 14.02 14.92
C GLU A 107 -15.94 13.38 13.80
N ALA A 108 -16.82 12.47 14.20
CA ALA A 108 -17.74 11.82 13.26
C ALA A 108 -18.56 12.90 12.54
N ARG A 109 -18.15 13.22 11.32
CA ARG A 109 -18.98 14.05 10.45
C ARG A 109 -20.18 13.21 10.07
N THR A 110 -21.35 13.65 10.46
CA THR A 110 -22.59 13.24 9.78
C THR A 110 -22.37 13.58 8.31
N THR A 111 -22.06 12.58 7.50
CA THR A 111 -22.05 12.72 6.06
C THR A 111 -23.45 13.14 5.68
N THR A 112 -23.65 14.47 5.55
CA THR A 112 -24.79 14.98 4.83
C THR A 112 -24.78 14.25 3.49
N ASP A 113 -25.91 13.66 3.10
CA ASP A 113 -26.10 12.99 1.81
C ASP A 113 -25.50 13.82 0.68
N GLN A 114 -24.18 13.72 0.49
CA GLN A 114 -23.59 14.10 -0.78
C GLN A 114 -24.18 13.10 -1.74
N ALA A 115 -25.09 13.60 -2.58
CA ALA A 115 -25.74 12.76 -3.56
C ALA A 115 -24.67 11.86 -4.17
N TRP A 116 -24.82 10.55 -4.07
CA TRP A 116 -23.85 9.56 -4.55
C TRP A 116 -23.44 9.85 -6.01
N GLU A 117 -24.35 10.50 -6.77
CA GLU A 117 -24.10 10.95 -8.13
C GLU A 117 -22.96 11.97 -8.24
N GLN A 118 -22.86 12.91 -7.29
CA GLN A 118 -21.76 13.89 -7.28
C GLN A 118 -20.42 13.20 -6.97
N SER A 119 -20.42 12.26 -6.03
CA SER A 119 -19.25 11.46 -5.71
C SER A 119 -18.82 10.58 -6.89
N LEU A 120 -19.77 10.05 -7.65
CA LEU A 120 -19.52 9.27 -8.86
C LEU A 120 -18.87 10.11 -9.94
N VAL A 121 -19.39 11.32 -10.22
CA VAL A 121 -18.81 12.24 -11.21
C VAL A 121 -17.37 12.59 -10.86
N VAL A 122 -17.11 12.97 -9.60
CA VAL A 122 -15.75 13.26 -9.12
C VAL A 122 -14.84 12.03 -9.26
N ALA A 123 -15.35 10.85 -8.91
CA ALA A 123 -14.58 9.61 -9.05
C ALA A 123 -14.23 9.29 -10.50
N LEU A 124 -15.17 9.43 -11.44
CA LEU A 124 -14.95 9.18 -12.85
C LEU A 124 -13.93 10.17 -13.49
N GLU A 125 -13.86 11.37 -12.96
CA GLU A 125 -12.95 12.41 -13.45
C GLU A 125 -11.54 12.29 -12.86
N HIS A 126 -11.42 11.90 -11.59
CA HIS A 126 -10.15 11.97 -10.83
C HIS A 126 -9.51 10.63 -10.53
N ARG A 127 -10.18 9.48 -10.75
CA ARG A 127 -9.60 8.17 -10.47
C ARG A 127 -8.43 7.83 -11.39
N PRO A 128 -7.20 7.64 -10.86
CA PRO A 128 -6.02 7.32 -11.65
C PRO A 128 -6.12 5.97 -12.36
N GLU A 129 -6.90 5.02 -11.80
CA GLU A 129 -7.13 3.71 -12.40
C GLU A 129 -7.84 3.81 -13.76
N LEU A 130 -8.82 4.70 -13.88
CA LEU A 130 -9.53 4.93 -15.14
C LEU A 130 -8.61 5.54 -16.21
N ARG A 131 -7.69 6.43 -15.80
CA ARG A 131 -6.68 6.97 -16.67
C ARG A 131 -5.69 5.89 -17.13
N GLN A 132 -5.28 5.01 -16.22
CA GLN A 132 -4.43 3.87 -16.56
C GLN A 132 -5.11 2.96 -17.58
N GLN A 133 -6.39 2.62 -17.40
CA GLN A 133 -7.14 1.78 -18.32
C GLN A 133 -7.26 2.43 -19.74
N ARG A 134 -7.45 3.73 -19.81
CA ARG A 134 -7.44 4.46 -21.10
C ARG A 134 -6.10 4.33 -21.81
N LEU A 135 -4.99 4.54 -21.09
CA LEU A 135 -3.64 4.37 -21.63
C LEU A 135 -3.37 2.92 -22.09
N GLU A 136 -3.92 1.92 -21.40
CA GLU A 136 -3.82 0.52 -21.83
C GLU A 136 -4.61 0.23 -23.10
N ILE A 137 -5.78 0.86 -23.28
CA ILE A 137 -6.55 0.80 -24.54
C ILE A 137 -5.73 1.43 -25.66
N ASP A 138 -5.23 2.64 -25.48
CA ASP A 138 -4.41 3.34 -26.48
C ASP A 138 -3.17 2.51 -26.87
N ALA A 139 -2.48 1.92 -25.87
CA ALA A 139 -1.35 1.03 -26.11
C ALA A 139 -1.74 -0.25 -26.88
N SER A 140 -2.94 -0.75 -26.66
CA SER A 140 -3.47 -1.91 -27.38
C SER A 140 -3.83 -1.57 -28.83
N GLU A 141 -4.36 -0.38 -29.09
CA GLU A 141 -4.61 0.12 -30.45
C GLU A 141 -3.30 0.29 -31.24
N VAL A 142 -2.25 0.81 -30.61
CA VAL A 142 -0.92 0.92 -31.24
C VAL A 142 -0.35 -0.47 -31.54
N ARG A 143 -0.50 -1.46 -30.63
CA ARG A 143 -0.10 -2.86 -30.89
C ARG A 143 -0.88 -3.46 -32.05
N LEU A 144 -2.18 -3.21 -32.12
CA LEU A 144 -3.02 -3.68 -33.23
C LEU A 144 -2.59 -3.06 -34.55
N ALA A 145 -2.32 -1.75 -34.58
CA ALA A 145 -1.83 -1.06 -35.78
C ALA A 145 -0.48 -1.63 -36.23
N ARG A 146 0.44 -1.88 -35.29
CA ARG A 146 1.73 -2.52 -35.58
C ARG A 146 1.57 -3.95 -36.10
N ALA A 147 0.73 -4.76 -35.47
CA ALA A 147 0.45 -6.12 -35.91
C ALA A 147 -0.22 -6.16 -37.32
N SER A 148 -1.12 -5.21 -37.60
CA SER A 148 -1.75 -5.10 -38.92
C SER A 148 -0.74 -4.66 -40.00
N SER A 149 0.21 -3.78 -39.66
CA SER A 149 1.28 -3.40 -40.59
C SER A 149 2.26 -4.54 -40.85
N SER A 150 2.61 -5.36 -39.85
CA SER A 150 3.50 -6.51 -40.03
C SER A 150 2.87 -7.67 -40.84
N ARG A 151 1.56 -7.64 -41.06
CA ARG A 151 0.88 -8.58 -42.01
C ARG A 151 1.11 -8.20 -43.48
N ARG A 152 1.58 -7.00 -43.76
CA ARG A 152 1.95 -6.58 -45.14
C ARG A 152 3.31 -7.15 -45.47
N PRO A 153 3.52 -7.71 -46.69
CA PRO A 153 4.83 -8.22 -47.06
C PRO A 153 5.85 -7.06 -47.09
N GLY A 154 6.93 -7.25 -46.35
CA GLY A 154 8.06 -6.33 -46.38
C GLY A 154 8.96 -6.67 -47.55
N LEU A 155 9.24 -5.67 -48.42
CA LEU A 155 10.22 -5.78 -49.49
C LEU A 155 11.48 -5.04 -49.03
N ALA A 156 12.57 -5.77 -48.86
CA ALA A 156 13.89 -5.17 -48.59
C ALA A 156 14.82 -5.48 -49.76
N LEU A 157 15.31 -4.44 -50.45
CA LEU A 157 16.35 -4.57 -51.45
C LEU A 157 17.69 -4.26 -50.82
N ASN A 158 18.52 -5.28 -50.71
CA ASN A 158 19.90 -5.13 -50.22
C ASN A 158 20.83 -5.17 -51.47
N LEU A 159 21.48 -4.07 -51.76
CA LEU A 159 22.52 -3.98 -52.76
C LEU A 159 23.88 -3.93 -52.06
N SER A 160 24.73 -4.90 -52.32
CA SER A 160 26.15 -4.88 -51.85
C SER A 160 27.06 -5.04 -53.05
N SER A 161 28.07 -4.19 -53.15
CA SER A 161 29.12 -4.29 -54.14
C SER A 161 30.46 -4.36 -53.39
N SER A 162 31.29 -5.33 -53.74
CA SER A 162 32.65 -5.44 -53.22
C SER A 162 33.62 -5.60 -54.36
N ALA A 163 34.64 -4.77 -54.40
CA ALA A 163 35.75 -4.88 -55.35
C ALA A 163 36.99 -5.31 -54.60
N ARG A 164 37.77 -6.20 -55.18
CA ARG A 164 39.02 -6.73 -54.55
C ARG A 164 40.11 -6.83 -55.61
N GLY A 165 41.12 -5.99 -55.52
CA GLY A 165 42.33 -6.06 -56.33
C GLY A 165 43.39 -6.93 -55.67
N PHE A 166 44.19 -7.63 -56.46
CA PHE A 166 45.25 -8.57 -56.00
C PHE A 166 46.64 -8.19 -56.54
N ASP A 167 46.87 -6.92 -56.89
CA ASP A 167 48.18 -6.50 -57.37
C ASP A 167 49.11 -6.03 -56.25
N GLY A 168 50.40 -6.14 -56.45
CA GLY A 168 51.45 -5.80 -55.47
C GLY A 168 51.63 -4.28 -55.27
N ASP A 169 51.07 -3.43 -56.12
CA ASP A 169 51.09 -1.99 -55.98
C ASP A 169 49.68 -1.49 -55.65
N SER A 170 49.55 -0.67 -54.60
CA SER A 170 48.27 -0.19 -54.08
C SER A 170 47.50 0.68 -55.04
N SER A 171 48.17 1.34 -55.98
CA SER A 171 47.54 2.18 -57.02
C SER A 171 46.91 1.33 -58.15
N GLU A 172 47.61 0.29 -58.58
CA GLU A 172 47.10 -0.63 -59.62
C GLU A 172 46.02 -1.53 -59.09
N ALA A 173 46.11 -2.02 -57.85
CA ALA A 173 45.05 -2.77 -57.20
C ALA A 173 43.75 -1.97 -57.00
N PHE A 174 43.87 -0.65 -56.79
CA PHE A 174 42.70 0.22 -56.69
C PHE A 174 42.05 0.48 -58.10
N GLU A 175 42.83 0.65 -59.13
CA GLU A 175 42.29 0.78 -60.51
C GLU A 175 41.63 -0.53 -60.98
N GLU A 176 42.21 -1.68 -60.68
CA GLU A 176 41.59 -2.99 -61.02
C GLU A 176 40.32 -3.22 -60.20
N ALA A 177 40.28 -2.83 -58.94
CA ALA A 177 39.08 -2.92 -58.11
C ALA A 177 38.00 -1.92 -58.52
N ALA A 178 38.35 -0.76 -59.07
CA ALA A 178 37.46 0.28 -59.53
C ALA A 178 36.98 0.08 -60.97
N GLY A 179 37.65 -0.77 -61.74
CA GLY A 179 37.26 -1.13 -63.13
C GLY A 179 36.03 -2.07 -63.10
N PHE A 180 34.87 -1.49 -63.31
CA PHE A 180 33.63 -2.26 -63.48
C PHE A 180 33.60 -2.92 -64.88
N ASP A 181 34.14 -4.10 -64.98
CA ASP A 181 33.96 -4.93 -66.17
C ASP A 181 32.80 -5.92 -65.91
N PHE A 182 31.65 -5.64 -66.47
CA PHE A 182 30.52 -6.58 -66.44
C PHE A 182 30.66 -7.54 -67.65
N PRO A 183 30.88 -8.83 -67.43
CA PRO A 183 30.84 -9.79 -68.52
C PRO A 183 29.42 -9.82 -69.10
N THR A 184 29.29 -9.59 -70.35
CA THR A 184 28.06 -9.68 -71.17
C THR A 184 27.64 -11.14 -71.31
#